data_7dd1c2af417d632fcfbc2fe56d01b063
#
_entry.id   7dd1c2af417d632fcfbc2fe56d01b063
#
_cell.length_a   1.000
_cell.length_b   1.000
_cell.length_c   1.000
_cell.angle_alpha   90.00
_cell.angle_beta   90.00
_cell.angle_gamma   90.00
#
_symmetry.space_group_name_H-M   'P 1'
#
loop_
_entity.id
_entity.type
_entity.pdbx_description
1 polymer ?
#
loop_
_entity_poly.entity_id
_entity_poly.type
_entity_poly.pdbx_seq_one_letter_code
_entity_poly.pdbx_strand_id
1 'polypeptide(L)'
;LKDKDIRNVILMGDFITDMIFQEEMEDRIITREEFMKRYEDTVGKSVDLLAQEMEIDPEYASLVVPTMVVCRNFIDIFNAESLWAPGVSLLDGIAYDFAEKKKFLKSVHNFENDILVTSKNIAKRYSSSKSHIQGTMNLCLNIFDSMKKVHGMGTRERLLLQIAALLH
;
A
#
# COMPACT_ATOMS: atom_id res chain seq x y z
N LEU A 1 -1.66 -13.64 8.14
CA LEU A 1 -0.36 -13.05 7.77
C LEU A 1 0.81 -13.75 8.45
N LYS A 2 0.63 -14.33 9.67
CA LYS A 2 1.69 -15.06 10.38
C LYS A 2 2.26 -16.28 9.63
N ASP A 3 1.53 -16.79 8.65
CA ASP A 3 1.95 -17.97 7.84
C ASP A 3 2.68 -17.56 6.53
N LYS A 4 3.01 -16.29 6.36
CA LYS A 4 3.76 -15.80 5.21
C LYS A 4 5.17 -15.39 5.61
N ASP A 5 6.14 -15.81 4.84
CA ASP A 5 7.54 -15.39 4.95
C ASP A 5 7.67 -13.96 4.40
N ILE A 6 7.56 -12.96 5.29
CA ILE A 6 7.67 -11.54 4.95
C ILE A 6 9.04 -11.07 5.44
N ARG A 7 10.00 -10.97 4.54
CA ARG A 7 11.38 -10.60 4.88
C ARG A 7 11.62 -9.09 4.84
N ASN A 8 10.87 -8.37 4.01
CA ASN A 8 11.08 -6.94 3.80
C ASN A 8 9.79 -6.18 4.09
N VAL A 9 9.89 -5.06 4.80
CA VAL A 9 8.79 -4.15 5.08
C VAL A 9 9.05 -2.82 4.37
N ILE A 10 8.06 -2.35 3.60
CA ILE A 10 8.12 -1.04 2.96
C ILE A 10 7.33 -0.06 3.82
N LEU A 11 7.97 1.03 4.20
CA LEU A 11 7.38 2.11 4.97
C LEU A 11 7.17 3.32 4.08
N MET A 12 5.92 3.77 3.99
CA MET A 12 5.55 4.94 3.19
C MET A 12 4.84 5.96 4.08
N GLY A 13 5.17 7.23 3.92
CA GLY A 13 4.59 8.33 4.68
C GLY A 13 5.52 9.53 4.71
N ASP A 14 4.95 10.72 4.93
CA ASP A 14 5.63 12.00 4.75
C ASP A 14 6.85 12.19 5.66
N PHE A 15 6.84 11.61 6.87
CA PHE A 15 7.92 11.78 7.85
C PHE A 15 8.68 10.50 8.19
N ILE A 16 8.23 9.35 7.67
CA ILE A 16 8.83 8.05 8.05
C ILE A 16 10.29 7.97 7.62
N THR A 17 10.60 8.51 6.46
CA THR A 17 11.97 8.51 5.93
C THR A 17 12.90 9.30 6.82
N ASP A 18 12.53 10.52 7.19
CA ASP A 18 13.34 11.41 8.00
C ASP A 18 13.50 10.89 9.44
N MET A 19 12.46 10.23 9.98
CA MET A 19 12.51 9.61 11.31
C MET A 19 13.43 8.40 11.37
N ILE A 20 13.51 7.61 10.30
CA ILE A 20 14.28 6.37 10.26
C ILE A 20 15.68 6.60 9.73
N PHE A 21 15.84 7.50 8.75
CA PHE A 21 17.10 7.80 8.10
C PHE A 21 17.53 9.23 8.42
N GLN A 22 18.38 9.39 9.44
CA GLN A 22 18.97 10.68 9.82
C GLN A 22 20.06 11.16 8.86
N GLU A 23 20.51 10.30 7.95
CA GLU A 23 21.53 10.60 6.95
C GLU A 23 21.03 10.21 5.56
N GLU A 24 21.53 10.89 4.52
CA GLU A 24 21.28 10.52 3.13
C GLU A 24 21.88 9.14 2.83
N MET A 25 21.10 8.11 3.02
CA MET A 25 21.44 6.76 2.55
C MET A 25 20.92 6.58 1.12
N GLU A 26 21.81 6.20 0.21
CA GLU A 26 21.52 6.08 -1.23
C GLU A 26 20.33 5.12 -1.50
N ASP A 27 20.25 4.00 -0.78
CA ASP A 27 19.24 2.96 -0.97
C ASP A 27 18.02 3.07 -0.04
N ARG A 28 18.10 3.88 1.01
CA ARG A 28 17.05 4.03 2.04
C ARG A 28 16.51 2.68 2.58
N ILE A 29 17.43 1.74 2.73
CA ILE A 29 17.17 0.40 3.29
C ILE A 29 18.01 0.25 4.54
N ILE A 30 17.41 -0.19 5.64
CA ILE A 30 18.12 -0.56 6.86
C ILE A 30 17.78 -1.99 7.27
N THR A 31 18.75 -2.65 7.88
CA THR A 31 18.55 -3.96 8.49
C THR A 31 17.72 -3.86 9.77
N ARG A 32 17.17 -5.01 10.20
CA ARG A 32 16.49 -5.13 11.50
C ARG A 32 17.39 -4.66 12.65
N GLU A 33 18.66 -5.05 12.63
CA GLU A 33 19.62 -4.73 13.69
C GLU A 33 19.88 -3.22 13.77
N GLU A 34 20.09 -2.57 12.65
CA GLU A 34 20.25 -1.10 12.57
C GLU A 34 19.02 -0.37 13.04
N PHE A 35 17.82 -0.84 12.65
CA PHE A 35 16.57 -0.27 13.12
C PHE A 35 16.43 -0.42 14.65
N MET A 36 16.71 -1.60 15.20
CA MET A 36 16.59 -1.84 16.65
C MET A 36 17.55 -0.96 17.44
N LYS A 37 18.77 -0.76 16.97
CA LYS A 37 19.72 0.16 17.57
C LYS A 37 19.20 1.59 17.60
N ARG A 38 18.65 2.08 16.47
CA ARG A 38 18.03 3.41 16.39
C ARG A 38 16.81 3.53 17.30
N TYR A 39 15.98 2.48 17.35
CA TYR A 39 14.83 2.42 18.23
C TYR A 39 15.23 2.60 19.70
N GLU A 40 16.22 1.86 20.17
CA GLU A 40 16.72 1.93 21.56
C GLU A 40 17.28 3.33 21.87
N ASP A 41 18.02 3.93 20.93
CA ASP A 41 18.55 5.29 21.08
C ASP A 41 17.44 6.35 21.11
N THR A 42 16.33 6.13 20.42
CA THR A 42 15.26 7.12 20.26
C THR A 42 14.24 7.06 21.41
N VAL A 43 13.84 5.88 21.84
CA VAL A 43 12.74 5.65 22.80
C VAL A 43 12.98 6.27 24.18
N GLY A 44 14.25 6.42 24.59
CA GLY A 44 14.63 7.03 25.86
C GLY A 44 14.70 8.55 25.87
N LYS A 45 14.55 9.22 24.72
CA LYS A 45 14.69 10.67 24.58
C LYS A 45 13.38 11.40 24.82
N SER A 46 13.47 12.62 25.35
CA SER A 46 12.32 13.52 25.45
C SER A 46 11.95 14.11 24.09
N VAL A 47 10.68 14.55 23.96
CA VAL A 47 10.21 15.21 22.72
C VAL A 47 11.08 16.43 22.37
N ASP A 48 11.45 17.24 23.37
CA ASP A 48 12.27 18.43 23.15
C ASP A 48 13.67 18.08 22.65
N LEU A 49 14.27 17.01 23.17
CA LEU A 49 15.58 16.54 22.72
C LEU A 49 15.51 16.00 21.28
N LEU A 50 14.45 15.23 20.96
CA LEU A 50 14.23 14.75 19.59
C LEU A 50 14.00 15.90 18.61
N ALA A 51 13.21 16.90 18.99
CA ALA A 51 12.98 18.10 18.17
C ALA A 51 14.29 18.83 17.85
N GLN A 52 15.17 18.94 18.86
CA GLN A 52 16.47 19.60 18.70
C GLN A 52 17.44 18.78 17.85
N GLU A 53 17.55 17.46 18.09
CA GLU A 53 18.48 16.59 17.36
C GLU A 53 18.09 16.38 15.88
N MET A 54 16.78 16.32 15.62
CA MET A 54 16.25 16.11 14.26
C MET A 54 15.96 17.41 13.51
N GLU A 55 16.12 18.56 14.17
CA GLU A 55 15.80 19.88 13.63
C GLU A 55 14.35 20.00 13.11
N ILE A 56 13.40 19.38 13.81
CA ILE A 56 11.98 19.36 13.47
C ILE A 56 11.13 20.05 14.54
N ASP A 57 9.91 20.43 14.16
CA ASP A 57 8.93 20.99 15.08
C ASP A 57 8.59 19.99 16.22
N PRO A 58 8.44 20.44 17.49
CA PRO A 58 8.04 19.58 18.60
C PRO A 58 6.75 18.78 18.38
N GLU A 59 5.81 19.31 17.59
CA GLU A 59 4.60 18.59 17.23
C GLU A 59 4.93 17.32 16.43
N TYR A 60 5.84 17.42 15.46
CA TYR A 60 6.32 16.24 14.71
C TYR A 60 7.22 15.34 15.54
N ALA A 61 8.09 15.91 16.39
CA ALA A 61 8.93 15.13 17.30
C ALA A 61 8.10 14.23 18.23
N SER A 62 6.91 14.67 18.63
CA SER A 62 6.00 13.88 19.45
C SER A 62 5.52 12.58 18.79
N LEU A 63 5.55 12.52 17.44
CA LEU A 63 5.13 11.36 16.65
C LEU A 63 6.26 10.34 16.42
N VAL A 64 7.52 10.72 16.66
CA VAL A 64 8.69 9.88 16.40
C VAL A 64 8.62 8.57 17.17
N VAL A 65 8.51 8.64 18.50
CA VAL A 65 8.49 7.45 19.36
C VAL A 65 7.29 6.54 19.05
N PRO A 66 6.05 7.03 18.97
CA PRO A 66 4.90 6.21 18.56
C PRO A 66 5.11 5.52 17.21
N THR A 67 5.65 6.21 16.22
CA THR A 67 5.93 5.65 14.90
C THR A 67 6.97 4.53 14.97
N MET A 68 8.07 4.76 15.71
CA MET A 68 9.11 3.75 15.92
C MET A 68 8.57 2.50 16.63
N VAL A 69 7.68 2.66 17.62
CA VAL A 69 7.01 1.54 18.30
C VAL A 69 6.15 0.74 17.33
N VAL A 70 5.38 1.40 16.47
CA VAL A 70 4.56 0.74 15.43
C VAL A 70 5.45 -0.04 14.46
N CYS A 71 6.51 0.57 13.94
CA CYS A 71 7.46 -0.08 13.02
C CYS A 71 8.10 -1.31 13.67
N ARG A 72 8.58 -1.20 14.92
CA ARG A 72 9.13 -2.31 15.69
C ARG A 72 8.14 -3.47 15.79
N ASN A 73 6.88 -3.19 16.12
CA ASN A 73 5.86 -4.24 16.23
C ASN A 73 5.66 -4.97 14.90
N PHE A 74 5.66 -4.28 13.77
CA PHE A 74 5.59 -4.92 12.44
C PHE A 74 6.81 -5.80 12.17
N ILE A 75 8.02 -5.31 12.46
CA ILE A 75 9.25 -6.07 12.30
C ILE A 75 9.20 -7.37 13.12
N ASP A 76 8.77 -7.28 14.38
CA ASP A 76 8.70 -8.44 15.28
C ASP A 76 7.59 -9.43 14.89
N ILE A 77 6.39 -8.94 14.49
CA ILE A 77 5.28 -9.81 14.07
C ILE A 77 5.62 -10.60 12.81
N PHE A 78 6.32 -9.99 11.85
CA PHE A 78 6.64 -10.61 10.56
C PHE A 78 8.03 -11.23 10.54
N ASN A 79 8.83 -11.06 11.58
CA ASN A 79 10.24 -11.42 11.63
C ASN A 79 11.02 -10.86 10.42
N ALA A 80 10.72 -9.60 10.08
CA ALA A 80 11.31 -8.95 8.91
C ALA A 80 12.82 -8.73 9.10
N GLU A 81 13.56 -8.91 8.02
CA GLU A 81 15.03 -8.78 7.97
C GLU A 81 15.45 -7.34 7.65
N SER A 82 14.64 -6.63 6.86
CA SER A 82 14.93 -5.26 6.45
C SER A 82 13.69 -4.37 6.32
N LEU A 83 13.93 -3.05 6.39
CA LEU A 83 12.94 -2.00 6.15
C LEU A 83 13.43 -1.11 5.01
N TRP A 84 12.53 -0.78 4.12
CA TRP A 84 12.76 0.17 3.04
C TRP A 84 11.80 1.34 3.16
N ALA A 85 12.32 2.56 3.24
CA ALA A 85 11.52 3.78 3.21
C ALA A 85 11.87 4.60 1.96
N PRO A 86 11.17 4.41 0.84
CA PRO A 86 11.51 5.03 -0.45
C PRO A 86 11.38 6.56 -0.47
N GLY A 87 10.84 7.17 0.58
CA GLY A 87 10.63 8.61 0.65
C GLY A 87 9.50 9.08 -0.26
N VAL A 88 8.52 8.22 -0.51
CA VAL A 88 7.35 8.56 -1.32
C VAL A 88 6.23 9.05 -0.41
N SER A 89 5.71 10.22 -0.71
CA SER A 89 4.64 10.89 0.01
C SER A 89 3.26 10.69 -0.64
N LEU A 90 2.21 11.08 0.06
CA LEU A 90 0.86 11.15 -0.52
C LEU A 90 0.80 12.15 -1.69
N LEU A 91 1.56 13.26 -1.61
CA LEU A 91 1.63 14.27 -2.66
C LEU A 91 2.21 13.72 -3.95
N ASP A 92 3.24 12.87 -3.86
CA ASP A 92 3.81 12.20 -5.05
C ASP A 92 2.79 11.30 -5.73
N GLY A 93 1.98 10.56 -4.93
CA GLY A 93 0.89 9.75 -5.45
C GLY A 93 -0.19 10.57 -6.15
N ILE A 94 -0.59 11.71 -5.58
CA ILE A 94 -1.56 12.63 -6.19
C ILE A 94 -1.01 13.24 -7.48
N ALA A 95 0.26 13.67 -7.47
CA ALA A 95 0.93 14.22 -8.64
C ALA A 95 1.03 13.20 -9.77
N TYR A 96 1.35 11.94 -9.43
CA TYR A 96 1.39 10.83 -10.39
C TYR A 96 0.01 10.57 -11.01
N ASP A 97 -1.05 10.45 -10.20
CA ASP A 97 -2.43 10.24 -10.66
C ASP A 97 -2.89 11.38 -11.59
N PHE A 98 -2.55 12.63 -11.24
CA PHE A 98 -2.85 13.78 -12.09
C PHE A 98 -2.11 13.71 -13.44
N ALA A 99 -0.82 13.39 -13.43
CA ALA A 99 0.00 13.29 -14.63
C ALA A 99 -0.47 12.15 -15.56
N GLU A 100 -0.88 11.02 -14.99
CA GLU A 100 -1.46 9.90 -15.71
C GLU A 100 -2.81 10.27 -16.37
N LYS A 101 -3.73 10.89 -15.60
CA LYS A 101 -5.02 11.37 -16.12
C LYS A 101 -4.87 12.40 -17.24
N LYS A 102 -3.84 13.24 -17.18
CA LYS A 102 -3.47 14.18 -18.23
C LYS A 102 -2.68 13.57 -19.37
N LYS A 103 -2.38 12.27 -19.33
CA LYS A 103 -1.58 11.55 -20.32
C LYS A 103 -0.14 12.07 -20.46
N PHE A 104 0.40 12.73 -19.44
CA PHE A 104 1.81 13.11 -19.38
C PHE A 104 2.70 11.89 -19.09
N LEU A 105 2.15 10.92 -18.37
CA LEU A 105 2.77 9.64 -18.07
C LEU A 105 1.94 8.51 -18.66
N LYS A 106 2.64 7.45 -19.08
CA LYS A 106 1.98 6.21 -19.50
C LYS A 106 1.66 5.40 -18.26
N SER A 107 0.41 4.97 -18.10
CA SER A 107 0.03 4.08 -17.01
C SER A 107 0.86 2.81 -17.03
N VAL A 108 1.50 2.50 -15.91
CA VAL A 108 2.27 1.27 -15.71
C VAL A 108 1.43 0.25 -14.93
N HIS A 109 0.43 0.73 -14.19
CA HIS A 109 -0.38 -0.10 -13.29
C HIS A 109 -1.85 -0.14 -13.71
N ASN A 110 -2.46 -1.33 -13.64
CA ASN A 110 -3.88 -1.52 -13.95
C ASN A 110 -4.67 -1.75 -12.66
N PHE A 111 -5.18 -0.67 -12.07
CA PHE A 111 -6.01 -0.72 -10.86
C PHE A 111 -7.29 -1.54 -11.02
N GLU A 112 -7.88 -1.60 -12.22
CA GLU A 112 -9.06 -2.43 -12.47
C GLU A 112 -8.75 -3.92 -12.25
N ASN A 113 -7.55 -4.36 -12.65
CA ASN A 113 -7.11 -5.73 -12.42
C ASN A 113 -6.94 -6.03 -10.92
N ASP A 114 -6.44 -5.10 -10.12
CA ASP A 114 -6.31 -5.26 -8.66
C ASP A 114 -7.66 -5.40 -7.98
N ILE A 115 -8.65 -4.60 -8.40
CA ILE A 115 -10.03 -4.70 -7.92
C ILE A 115 -10.60 -6.08 -8.23
N LEU A 116 -10.38 -6.60 -9.43
CA LEU A 116 -10.85 -7.92 -9.83
C LEU A 116 -10.16 -9.05 -9.07
N VAL A 117 -8.85 -8.94 -8.84
CA VAL A 117 -8.08 -9.89 -8.02
C VAL A 117 -8.56 -9.88 -6.57
N THR A 118 -8.80 -8.71 -6.00
CA THR A 118 -9.34 -8.55 -4.66
C THR A 118 -10.74 -9.16 -4.55
N SER A 119 -11.62 -8.91 -5.52
CA SER A 119 -12.96 -9.49 -5.59
C SER A 119 -12.92 -11.01 -5.65
N LYS A 120 -12.01 -11.59 -6.46
CA LYS A 120 -11.79 -13.06 -6.51
C LYS A 120 -11.31 -13.61 -5.16
N ASN A 121 -10.44 -12.88 -4.45
CA ASN A 121 -9.96 -13.30 -3.13
C ASN A 121 -11.09 -13.26 -2.08
N ILE A 122 -11.99 -12.27 -2.15
CA ILE A 122 -13.19 -12.21 -1.32
C ILE A 122 -14.10 -13.41 -1.61
N ALA A 123 -14.46 -13.64 -2.88
CA ALA A 123 -15.29 -14.78 -3.28
C ALA A 123 -14.73 -16.13 -2.80
N LYS A 124 -13.40 -16.30 -2.87
CA LYS A 124 -12.72 -17.49 -2.35
C LYS A 124 -12.92 -17.72 -0.86
N ARG A 125 -13.00 -16.67 -0.04
CA ARG A 125 -13.22 -16.76 1.42
C ARG A 125 -14.63 -17.30 1.75
N TYR A 126 -15.60 -17.05 0.87
CA TYR A 126 -16.98 -17.50 1.03
C TYR A 126 -17.27 -18.82 0.31
N SER A 127 -16.22 -19.57 -0.05
CA SER A 127 -16.33 -20.93 -0.64
C SER A 127 -17.15 -21.01 -1.93
N SER A 128 -17.20 -19.92 -2.69
CA SER A 128 -17.92 -19.88 -3.95
C SER A 128 -17.31 -20.82 -5.00
N SER A 129 -18.15 -21.51 -5.77
CA SER A 129 -17.70 -22.41 -6.84
C SER A 129 -17.02 -21.66 -7.98
N LYS A 130 -15.74 -21.91 -8.21
CA LYS A 130 -14.95 -21.23 -9.26
C LYS A 130 -15.54 -21.37 -10.66
N SER A 131 -16.04 -22.58 -10.99
CA SER A 131 -16.62 -22.86 -12.31
C SER A 131 -17.94 -22.10 -12.53
N HIS A 132 -18.79 -22.03 -11.49
CA HIS A 132 -20.02 -21.26 -11.52
C HIS A 132 -19.77 -19.76 -11.69
N ILE A 133 -18.89 -19.18 -10.86
CA ILE A 133 -18.51 -17.76 -10.95
C ILE A 133 -17.97 -17.42 -12.33
N GLN A 134 -17.05 -18.24 -12.87
CA GLN A 134 -16.45 -17.97 -14.17
C GLN A 134 -17.49 -18.07 -15.29
N GLY A 135 -18.39 -19.04 -15.23
CA GLY A 135 -19.51 -19.20 -16.19
C GLY A 135 -20.45 -17.99 -16.14
N THR A 136 -20.91 -17.62 -14.95
CA THR A 136 -21.77 -16.45 -14.73
C THR A 136 -21.13 -15.16 -15.23
N MET A 137 -19.86 -14.92 -14.87
CA MET A 137 -19.14 -13.74 -15.31
C MET A 137 -19.03 -13.67 -16.84
N ASN A 138 -18.68 -14.78 -17.51
CA ASN A 138 -18.57 -14.82 -18.96
C ASN A 138 -19.92 -14.54 -19.65
N LEU A 139 -21.02 -15.11 -19.15
CA LEU A 139 -22.35 -14.85 -19.67
C LEU A 139 -22.76 -13.39 -19.50
N CYS A 140 -22.58 -12.83 -18.30
CA CYS A 140 -22.89 -11.43 -18.02
C CYS A 140 -22.12 -10.48 -18.94
N LEU A 141 -20.81 -10.71 -19.12
CA LEU A 141 -19.98 -9.88 -19.98
C LEU A 141 -20.35 -10.01 -21.45
N ASN A 142 -20.64 -11.21 -21.94
CA ASN A 142 -21.08 -11.42 -23.31
C ASN A 142 -22.39 -10.69 -23.61
N ILE A 143 -23.36 -10.74 -22.69
CA ILE A 143 -24.64 -10.02 -22.82
C ILE A 143 -24.34 -8.50 -22.79
N PHE A 144 -23.58 -8.02 -21.82
CA PHE A 144 -23.25 -6.61 -21.68
C PHE A 144 -22.56 -6.07 -22.95
N ASP A 145 -21.50 -6.73 -23.42
CA ASP A 145 -20.73 -6.30 -24.58
C ASP A 145 -21.56 -6.35 -25.88
N SER A 146 -22.44 -7.35 -26.04
CA SER A 146 -23.33 -7.45 -27.21
C SER A 146 -24.41 -6.37 -27.23
N MET A 147 -24.88 -5.94 -26.04
CA MET A 147 -25.93 -4.92 -25.91
C MET A 147 -25.39 -3.49 -25.78
N LYS A 148 -24.09 -3.27 -25.96
CA LYS A 148 -23.45 -1.97 -25.77
C LYS A 148 -24.12 -0.82 -26.54
N LYS A 149 -24.63 -1.09 -27.74
CA LYS A 149 -25.36 -0.08 -28.55
C LYS A 149 -26.73 0.29 -27.96
N VAL A 150 -27.32 -0.60 -27.15
CA VAL A 150 -28.65 -0.41 -26.55
C VAL A 150 -28.56 0.35 -25.23
N HIS A 151 -27.65 -0.10 -24.33
CA HIS A 151 -27.55 0.49 -22.99
C HIS A 151 -26.59 1.70 -22.90
N GLY A 152 -25.66 1.88 -23.84
CA GLY A 152 -24.72 2.99 -23.86
C GLY A 152 -23.73 3.08 -22.69
N MET A 153 -23.70 2.06 -21.82
CA MET A 153 -22.82 2.01 -20.63
C MET A 153 -21.35 1.78 -21.02
N GLY A 154 -20.45 2.27 -20.16
CA GLY A 154 -19.00 2.28 -20.42
C GLY A 154 -18.20 1.22 -19.64
N THR A 155 -16.90 1.46 -19.55
CA THR A 155 -15.93 0.56 -18.88
C THR A 155 -16.18 0.45 -17.39
N ARG A 156 -16.62 1.55 -16.75
CA ARG A 156 -16.93 1.57 -15.31
C ARG A 156 -18.06 0.60 -14.96
N GLU A 157 -19.16 0.67 -15.69
CA GLU A 157 -20.33 -0.20 -15.48
C GLU A 157 -19.97 -1.65 -15.80
N ARG A 158 -19.14 -1.89 -16.80
CA ARG A 158 -18.60 -3.20 -17.12
C ARG A 158 -17.78 -3.79 -15.97
N LEU A 159 -16.92 -2.97 -15.34
CA LEU A 159 -16.16 -3.38 -14.16
C LEU A 159 -17.08 -3.70 -12.98
N LEU A 160 -18.08 -2.87 -12.71
CA LEU A 160 -19.06 -3.12 -11.66
C LEU A 160 -19.81 -4.44 -11.87
N LEU A 161 -20.20 -4.72 -13.12
CA LEU A 161 -20.82 -6.00 -13.48
C LEU A 161 -19.90 -7.19 -13.23
N GLN A 162 -18.60 -7.07 -13.55
CA GLN A 162 -17.59 -8.08 -13.24
C GLN A 162 -17.48 -8.36 -11.75
N ILE A 163 -17.42 -7.28 -10.93
CA ILE A 163 -17.37 -7.39 -9.46
C ILE A 163 -18.63 -8.10 -8.94
N ALA A 164 -19.80 -7.67 -9.38
CA ALA A 164 -21.06 -8.27 -8.98
C ALA A 164 -21.13 -9.77 -9.33
N ALA A 165 -20.71 -10.14 -10.54
CA ALA A 165 -20.67 -11.54 -10.97
C ALA A 165 -19.62 -12.40 -10.22
N LEU A 166 -18.53 -11.77 -9.74
CA LEU A 166 -17.50 -12.45 -8.93
C LEU A 166 -17.96 -12.70 -7.49
N LEU A 167 -18.79 -11.80 -6.95
CA LEU A 167 -19.26 -11.84 -5.55
C LEU A 167 -20.63 -12.48 -5.37
N HIS A 168 -21.24 -12.95 -6.47
CA HIS A 168 -22.56 -13.59 -6.52
C HIS A 168 -22.62 -14.90 -5.72
#